data_c6053f422de1fb11d08c2b19ac80308c
#
_entry.id   c6053f422de1fb11d08c2b19ac80308c
#
_cell.length_a   1.000
_cell.length_b   1.000
_cell.length_c   1.000
_cell.angle_alpha   90.00
_cell.angle_beta   90.00
_cell.angle_gamma   90.00
#
_symmetry.space_group_name_H-M   'P 1'
#
loop_
_entity.id
_entity.type
_entity.pdbx_description
1 polymer ?
#
loop_
_entity_poly.entity_id
_entity_poly.type
_entity_poly.pdbx_seq_one_letter_code
_entity_poly.pdbx_strand_id
1 'polypeptide(L)'
;HRVRVNALLPAQTETPMIAEQVGEERQRREERIPLGRYAQPSEMASAIAFLGSDDASFITGHALAVDGGYLAFGFRPSVYG
;
A
#
# COMPACT_ATOMS: atom_id res chain seq x y z
N HIS A 1 21.94 -13.17 -16.29
CA HIS A 1 20.87 -14.01 -15.81
C HIS A 1 19.59 -13.21 -15.76
N ARG A 2 18.48 -13.87 -16.02
CA ARG A 2 17.20 -13.18 -16.16
C ARG A 2 16.39 -13.26 -14.88
N VAL A 3 17.03 -12.90 -13.77
CA VAL A 3 16.37 -12.87 -12.47
C VAL A 3 16.06 -11.43 -12.12
N ARG A 4 14.81 -11.15 -11.80
CA ARG A 4 14.38 -9.82 -11.35
C ARG A 4 14.13 -9.86 -9.85
N VAL A 5 14.50 -8.79 -9.18
CA VAL A 5 14.28 -8.64 -7.75
C VAL A 5 13.67 -7.27 -7.50
N ASN A 6 12.50 -7.28 -6.92
CA ASN A 6 11.78 -6.05 -6.55
C ASN A 6 11.28 -6.16 -5.12
N ALA A 7 11.01 -5.02 -4.51
CA ALA A 7 10.45 -4.95 -3.18
C ALA A 7 9.04 -4.39 -3.24
N LEU A 8 8.17 -4.91 -2.39
CA LEU A 8 6.85 -4.34 -2.18
C LEU A 8 6.87 -3.59 -0.85
N LEU A 9 6.39 -2.35 -0.86
CA LEU A 9 6.28 -1.54 0.34
C LEU A 9 4.81 -1.34 0.66
N PRO A 10 4.20 -2.24 1.45
CA PRO A 10 2.80 -2.12 1.81
C PRO A 10 2.62 -1.10 2.92
N ALA A 11 1.43 -0.53 3.01
CA ALA A 11 1.01 0.25 4.15
C ALA A 11 -0.07 -0.51 4.92
N GLN A 12 -0.91 0.22 5.64
CA GLN A 12 -1.94 -0.39 6.48
C GLN A 12 -2.86 -1.29 5.64
N THR A 13 -2.93 -2.53 6.02
CA THR A 13 -3.70 -3.56 5.33
C THR A 13 -4.64 -4.23 6.32
N GLU A 14 -5.87 -4.50 5.89
CA GLU A 14 -6.84 -5.19 6.74
C GLU A 14 -6.36 -6.60 7.06
N THR A 15 -6.18 -6.86 8.35
CA THR A 15 -5.85 -8.18 8.89
C THR A 15 -6.66 -8.37 10.17
N PRO A 16 -6.75 -9.58 10.70
CA PRO A 16 -7.45 -9.78 11.97
C PRO A 16 -6.92 -8.89 13.10
N MET A 17 -5.62 -8.64 13.13
CA MET A 17 -5.03 -7.75 14.12
C MET A 17 -5.47 -6.30 13.93
N ILE A 18 -5.49 -5.84 12.68
CA ILE A 18 -5.88 -4.47 12.33
C ILE A 18 -7.38 -4.27 12.52
N ALA A 19 -8.17 -5.30 12.30
CA ALA A 19 -9.63 -5.23 12.45
C ALA A 19 -10.06 -4.88 13.87
N GLU A 20 -9.19 -5.08 14.86
CA GLU A 20 -9.46 -4.67 16.24
C GLU A 20 -9.32 -3.17 16.44
N GLN A 21 -8.66 -2.47 15.53
CA GLN A 21 -8.57 -1.02 15.58
C GLN A 21 -9.92 -0.43 15.17
N VAL A 22 -10.53 0.32 16.07
CA VAL A 22 -11.85 0.90 15.84
C VAL A 22 -11.87 2.34 16.34
N GLY A 23 -12.93 3.06 15.96
CA GLY A 23 -13.18 4.39 16.46
C GLY A 23 -12.22 5.45 15.95
N GLU A 24 -11.94 6.43 16.79
CA GLU A 24 -11.20 7.62 16.41
C GLU A 24 -9.73 7.32 16.04
N GLU A 25 -9.13 6.34 16.70
CA GLU A 25 -7.75 5.98 16.40
C GLU A 25 -7.62 5.47 14.97
N ARG A 26 -8.52 4.57 14.58
CA ARG A 26 -8.52 4.06 13.22
C ARG A 26 -8.82 5.17 12.22
N GLN A 27 -9.79 6.01 12.54
CA GLN A 27 -10.17 7.12 11.68
C GLN A 27 -9.00 8.07 11.43
N ARG A 28 -8.23 8.39 12.47
CA ARG A 28 -7.05 9.24 12.31
C ARG A 28 -6.00 8.60 11.42
N ARG A 29 -5.83 7.30 11.50
CA ARG A 29 -4.88 6.57 10.63
C ARG A 29 -5.35 6.57 9.19
N GLU A 30 -6.63 6.35 8.97
CA GLU A 30 -7.20 6.37 7.62
C GLU A 30 -7.12 7.75 6.98
N GLU A 31 -7.26 8.79 7.77
CA GLU A 31 -7.16 10.18 7.28
C GLU A 31 -5.77 10.53 6.76
N ARG A 32 -4.74 9.83 7.21
CA ARG A 32 -3.37 10.03 6.73
C ARG A 32 -3.10 9.36 5.40
N ILE A 33 -4.00 8.50 4.97
CA ILE A 33 -3.87 7.79 3.70
C ILE A 33 -4.66 8.56 2.66
N PRO A 34 -4.03 9.07 1.59
CA PRO A 34 -4.77 9.83 0.57
C PRO A 34 -6.01 9.12 0.03
N LEU A 35 -5.97 7.80 -0.16
CA LEU A 35 -7.17 7.06 -0.57
C LEU A 35 -8.19 6.89 0.56
N GLY A 36 -7.81 7.20 1.80
CA GLY A 36 -8.75 7.29 2.91
C GLY A 36 -9.19 5.97 3.51
N ARG A 37 -8.51 4.88 3.19
CA ARG A 37 -8.85 3.56 3.71
C ARG A 37 -7.63 2.66 3.78
N TYR A 38 -7.72 1.60 4.56
CA TYR A 38 -6.74 0.53 4.55
C TYR A 38 -6.91 -0.32 3.29
N ALA A 39 -5.82 -0.92 2.86
CA ALA A 39 -5.85 -1.85 1.73
C ALA A 39 -6.47 -3.17 2.14
N GLN A 40 -7.01 -3.88 1.17
CA GLN A 40 -7.39 -5.28 1.34
C GLN A 40 -6.19 -6.17 1.03
N PRO A 41 -6.06 -7.33 1.69
CA PRO A 41 -4.95 -8.26 1.37
C PRO A 41 -4.89 -8.62 -0.10
N SER A 42 -6.03 -8.70 -0.79
CA SER A 42 -6.08 -8.99 -2.21
C SER A 42 -5.40 -7.90 -3.06
N GLU A 43 -5.39 -6.66 -2.58
CA GLU A 43 -4.72 -5.58 -3.30
C GLU A 43 -3.20 -5.72 -3.23
N MET A 44 -2.67 -6.18 -2.09
CA MET A 44 -1.26 -6.52 -1.98
C MET A 44 -0.91 -7.73 -2.83
N ALA A 45 -1.76 -8.75 -2.82
CA ALA A 45 -1.58 -9.95 -3.64
C ALA A 45 -1.54 -9.61 -5.13
N SER A 46 -2.41 -8.70 -5.58
CA SER A 46 -2.43 -8.25 -6.98
C SER A 46 -1.14 -7.55 -7.38
N ALA A 47 -0.60 -6.71 -6.51
CA ALA A 47 0.66 -6.03 -6.77
C ALA A 47 1.83 -7.02 -6.86
N ILE A 48 1.86 -8.00 -5.96
CA ILE A 48 2.88 -9.05 -5.97
C ILE A 48 2.78 -9.87 -7.25
N ALA A 49 1.57 -10.26 -7.64
CA ALA A 49 1.34 -11.03 -8.85
C ALA A 49 1.80 -10.26 -10.09
N PHE A 50 1.54 -8.96 -10.16
CA PHE A 50 2.02 -8.11 -11.23
C PHE A 50 3.55 -8.12 -11.31
N LEU A 51 4.23 -7.88 -10.18
CA LEU A 51 5.68 -7.84 -10.15
C LEU A 51 6.31 -9.18 -10.54
N GLY A 52 5.64 -10.28 -10.25
CA GLY A 52 6.10 -11.62 -10.60
C GLY A 52 5.72 -12.06 -12.02
N SER A 53 4.97 -11.25 -12.75
CA SER A 53 4.46 -11.63 -14.05
C SER A 53 5.35 -11.12 -15.19
N ASP A 54 5.09 -11.60 -16.39
CA ASP A 54 5.77 -11.11 -17.59
C ASP A 54 5.41 -9.66 -17.91
N ASP A 55 4.30 -9.18 -17.39
CA ASP A 55 3.91 -7.77 -17.55
C ASP A 55 4.89 -6.82 -16.87
N ALA A 56 5.64 -7.31 -15.90
CA ALA A 56 6.70 -6.56 -15.22
C ALA A 56 8.10 -6.95 -15.71
N SER A 57 8.22 -7.46 -16.93
CA SER A 57 9.46 -8.05 -17.43
C SER A 57 10.63 -7.08 -17.53
N PHE A 58 10.37 -5.78 -17.55
CA PHE A 58 11.42 -4.76 -17.61
C PHE A 58 11.57 -4.01 -16.27
N ILE A 59 11.00 -4.54 -15.19
CA ILE A 59 11.05 -3.94 -13.85
C ILE A 59 11.94 -4.80 -12.96
N THR A 60 13.04 -4.23 -12.51
CA THR A 60 13.92 -4.87 -11.52
C THR A 60 14.59 -3.79 -10.68
N GLY A 61 14.94 -4.12 -9.45
CA GLY A 61 15.57 -3.18 -8.54
C GLY A 61 14.63 -2.08 -8.04
N HIS A 62 13.33 -2.27 -8.18
CA HIS A 62 12.34 -1.26 -7.84
C HIS A 62 11.66 -1.57 -6.51
N ALA A 63 11.39 -0.51 -5.74
CA ALA A 63 10.59 -0.60 -4.53
C ALA A 63 9.22 0.01 -4.85
N LEU A 64 8.21 -0.84 -5.00
CA LEU A 64 6.86 -0.42 -5.35
C LEU A 64 6.06 -0.14 -4.08
N ALA A 65 5.71 1.12 -3.88
CA ALA A 65 4.83 1.50 -2.79
C ALA A 65 3.38 1.14 -3.14
N VAL A 66 2.73 0.40 -2.24
CA VAL A 66 1.31 0.05 -2.36
C VAL A 66 0.65 0.51 -1.08
N ASP A 67 0.43 1.81 -0.99
CA ASP A 67 0.18 2.50 0.28
C ASP A 67 -0.94 3.55 0.20
N GLY A 68 -1.73 3.51 -0.85
CA GLY A 68 -2.82 4.47 -1.00
C GLY A 68 -2.36 5.92 -1.14
N GLY A 69 -1.10 6.14 -1.51
CA GLY A 69 -0.54 7.47 -1.72
C GLY A 69 0.22 8.02 -0.51
N TYR A 70 0.37 7.22 0.53
CA TYR A 70 0.97 7.70 1.78
C TYR A 70 2.37 8.29 1.58
N LEU A 71 3.25 7.58 0.90
CA LEU A 71 4.62 8.06 0.67
C LEU A 71 4.67 9.31 -0.20
N ALA A 72 3.77 9.40 -1.18
CA ALA A 72 3.77 10.52 -2.11
C ALA A 72 3.42 11.84 -1.45
N PHE A 73 2.57 11.81 -0.42
CA PHE A 73 2.10 13.03 0.24
C PHE A 73 2.60 13.17 1.67
N GLY A 74 3.08 12.09 2.28
CA GLY A 74 3.44 12.06 3.69
C GLY A 74 2.22 12.05 4.61
N PHE A 75 1.12 12.62 4.15
CA PHE A 75 -0.16 12.57 4.84
C PHE A 75 -1.25 12.96 3.83
N ARG A 76 -2.47 12.55 4.12
CA ARG A 76 -3.61 12.94 3.30
C ARG A 76 -3.82 14.45 3.44
N PRO A 77 -3.92 15.17 2.31
CA PRO A 77 -4.25 16.59 2.39
C PRO A 77 -5.51 16.78 3.20
N SER A 78 -5.42 17.62 4.21
CA SER A 78 -6.53 17.86 5.10
C SER A 78 -7.64 18.60 4.37
N VAL A 79 -8.88 18.27 4.71
CA VAL A 79 -10.04 19.07 4.29
C VAL A 79 -10.03 20.44 4.95
N TYR A 80 -9.16 20.64 5.91
CA TYR A 80 -9.07 21.90 6.63
C TYR A 80 -8.01 22.84 6.07
N GLY A 81 -7.23 22.36 5.11
CA GLY A 81 -6.12 23.18 4.64
C GLY A 81 -5.96 23.16 3.22
#